data_371fafcfb6d5ec87db522329188ee624
#
_entry.id   371fafcfb6d5ec87db522329188ee624
#
_cell.length_a   1.000
_cell.length_b   1.000
_cell.length_c   1.000
_cell.angle_alpha   90.00
_cell.angle_beta   90.00
_cell.angle_gamma   90.00
#
_symmetry.space_group_name_H-M   'P 1'
#
loop_
_entity.id
_entity.type
_entity.pdbx_description
1 polymer ?
#
loop_
_entity_poly.entity_id
_entity_poly.type
_entity_poly.pdbx_seq_one_letter_code
_entity_poly.pdbx_strand_id
1 'polypeptide(L)'
;DNVALLPMLAGQPNAVARRRAAELLEALGMAHRATARPSELSGGEQQRVAIARALANRPPVILADEPTAPLDSERALGVMGILEDMAGQYRTAIVVVTHDEKIIPTFKRIYRIRDGRTVEEAGAGRAL
;
A
#
# COMPACT_ATOMS: atom_id res chain seq x y z
N ASP A 1 3.88 0.60 17.48
CA ASP A 1 3.41 -0.78 17.73
C ASP A 1 2.39 -1.27 16.71
N ASN A 2 1.59 -0.38 16.11
CA ASN A 2 0.51 -0.75 15.16
C ASN A 2 1.02 -1.58 13.95
N VAL A 3 2.16 -1.22 13.36
CA VAL A 3 2.77 -1.95 12.24
C VAL A 3 3.40 -3.27 12.69
N ALA A 4 4.01 -3.29 13.88
CA ALA A 4 4.66 -4.48 14.43
C ALA A 4 3.68 -5.57 14.92
N LEU A 5 2.42 -5.20 15.17
CA LEU A 5 1.43 -6.09 15.75
C LEU A 5 1.17 -7.35 14.90
N LEU A 6 1.00 -7.20 13.60
CA LEU A 6 0.72 -8.35 12.72
C LEU A 6 1.87 -9.38 12.69
N PRO A 7 3.15 -9.00 12.56
CA PRO A 7 4.26 -9.93 12.71
C PRO A 7 4.31 -10.60 14.08
N MET A 8 4.03 -9.86 15.17
CA MET A 8 3.97 -10.44 16.52
C MET A 8 2.87 -11.50 16.64
N LEU A 9 1.67 -11.21 16.12
CA LEU A 9 0.56 -12.17 16.10
C LEU A 9 0.86 -13.41 15.24
N ALA A 10 1.70 -13.24 14.20
CA ALA A 10 2.21 -14.35 13.39
C ALA A 10 3.36 -15.13 14.05
N GLY A 11 3.66 -14.87 15.32
CA GLY A 11 4.66 -15.60 16.11
C GLY A 11 6.09 -15.10 15.98
N GLN A 12 6.33 -13.96 15.35
CA GLN A 12 7.68 -13.39 15.27
C GLN A 12 8.10 -12.77 16.63
N PRO A 13 9.39 -12.91 17.02
CA PRO A 13 9.89 -12.25 18.21
C PRO A 13 9.68 -10.74 18.17
N ASN A 14 9.32 -10.13 19.29
CA ASN A 14 9.01 -8.70 19.39
C ASN A 14 10.13 -7.80 18.82
N ALA A 15 11.39 -8.13 19.06
CA ALA A 15 12.52 -7.36 18.53
C ALA A 15 12.58 -7.40 17.00
N VAL A 16 12.29 -8.56 16.39
CA VAL A 16 12.26 -8.74 14.93
C VAL A 16 11.08 -7.98 14.32
N ALA A 17 9.90 -8.11 14.90
CA ALA A 17 8.70 -7.41 14.46
C ALA A 17 8.85 -5.88 14.52
N ARG A 18 9.44 -5.36 15.61
CA ARG A 18 9.69 -3.92 15.77
C ARG A 18 10.74 -3.38 14.80
N ARG A 19 11.81 -4.14 14.54
CA ARG A 19 12.80 -3.79 13.52
C ARG A 19 12.15 -3.70 12.15
N ARG A 20 11.37 -4.71 11.77
CA ARG A 20 10.64 -4.72 10.50
C ARG A 20 9.70 -3.53 10.37
N ALA A 21 8.97 -3.20 11.42
CA ALA A 21 8.09 -2.03 11.45
C ALA A 21 8.87 -0.72 11.23
N ALA A 22 10.04 -0.57 11.88
CA ALA A 22 10.88 0.60 11.73
C ALA A 22 11.41 0.75 10.30
N GLU A 23 11.91 -0.33 9.69
CA GLU A 23 12.36 -0.35 8.28
C GLU A 23 11.26 0.08 7.32
N LEU A 24 10.03 -0.40 7.50
CA LEU A 24 8.89 -0.04 6.66
C LEU A 24 8.46 1.41 6.85
N LEU A 25 8.43 1.90 8.09
CA LEU A 25 8.12 3.29 8.37
C LEU A 25 9.18 4.23 7.79
N GLU A 26 10.45 3.86 7.84
CA GLU A 26 11.53 4.62 7.22
C GLU A 26 11.38 4.68 5.69
N ALA A 27 11.15 3.53 5.04
CA ALA A 27 10.92 3.44 3.59
C ALA A 27 9.73 4.28 3.12
N LEU A 28 8.73 4.48 3.99
CA LEU A 28 7.54 5.29 3.71
C LEU A 28 7.66 6.75 4.19
N GLY A 29 8.85 7.17 4.65
CA GLY A 29 9.08 8.53 5.15
C GLY A 29 8.35 8.83 6.47
N MET A 30 8.03 7.81 7.27
CA MET A 30 7.24 7.90 8.50
C MET A 30 8.06 7.66 9.78
N ALA A 31 9.39 7.57 9.69
CA ALA A 31 10.25 7.30 10.85
C ALA A 31 10.03 8.32 11.99
N HIS A 32 9.85 9.60 11.66
CA HIS A 32 9.62 10.69 12.61
C HIS A 32 8.29 10.58 13.36
N ARG A 33 7.36 9.73 12.88
CA ARG A 33 6.04 9.49 13.48
C ARG A 33 5.92 8.11 14.15
N ALA A 34 7.03 7.38 14.31
CA ALA A 34 7.04 6.00 14.79
C ALA A 34 6.39 5.82 16.18
N THR A 35 6.40 6.85 17.03
CA THR A 35 5.80 6.84 18.37
C THR A 35 4.43 7.53 18.43
N ALA A 36 3.98 8.16 17.35
CA ALA A 36 2.69 8.85 17.30
C ALA A 36 1.52 7.86 17.41
N ARG A 37 0.43 8.32 17.99
CA ARG A 37 -0.83 7.57 18.03
C ARG A 37 -1.57 7.73 16.69
N PRO A 38 -2.39 6.75 16.28
CA PRO A 38 -3.17 6.87 15.04
C PRO A 38 -4.02 8.14 14.95
N SER A 39 -4.57 8.61 16.07
CA SER A 39 -5.37 9.85 16.14
C SER A 39 -4.58 11.14 15.92
N GLU A 40 -3.26 11.08 16.01
CA GLU A 40 -2.35 12.22 15.83
C GLU A 40 -1.82 12.31 14.38
N LEU A 41 -2.20 11.36 13.54
CA LEU A 41 -1.75 11.25 12.15
C LEU A 41 -2.73 11.93 11.20
N SER A 42 -2.20 12.63 10.21
CA SER A 42 -2.97 13.11 9.06
C SER A 42 -3.50 11.94 8.22
N GLY A 43 -4.51 12.18 7.38
CA GLY A 43 -5.05 11.13 6.50
C GLY A 43 -3.99 10.47 5.61
N GLY A 44 -3.06 11.24 5.04
CA GLY A 44 -1.96 10.70 4.24
C GLY A 44 -0.95 9.90 5.07
N GLU A 45 -0.67 10.32 6.31
CA GLU A 45 0.18 9.55 7.23
C GLU A 45 -0.49 8.23 7.65
N GLN A 46 -1.79 8.25 7.93
CA GLN A 46 -2.57 7.05 8.22
C GLN A 46 -2.55 6.06 7.05
N GLN A 47 -2.67 6.57 5.81
CA GLN A 47 -2.57 5.76 4.60
C GLN A 47 -1.20 5.06 4.49
N ARG A 48 -0.11 5.80 4.71
CA ARG A 48 1.26 5.22 4.71
C ARG A 48 1.44 4.16 5.79
N VAL A 49 0.89 4.38 6.98
CA VAL A 49 0.90 3.36 8.04
C VAL A 49 0.09 2.12 7.65
N ALA A 50 -1.05 2.28 6.97
CA ALA A 50 -1.82 1.16 6.46
C ALA A 50 -1.03 0.33 5.43
N ILE A 51 -0.29 0.98 4.53
CA ILE A 51 0.62 0.32 3.58
C ILE A 51 1.73 -0.43 4.33
N ALA A 52 2.37 0.20 5.33
CA ALA A 52 3.38 -0.46 6.15
C ALA A 52 2.84 -1.72 6.84
N ARG A 53 1.63 -1.65 7.39
CA ARG A 53 0.96 -2.80 8.00
C ARG A 53 0.72 -3.94 7.01
N ALA A 54 0.24 -3.62 5.82
CA ALA A 54 0.00 -4.60 4.76
C ALA A 54 1.30 -5.34 4.37
N LEU A 55 2.43 -4.62 4.34
CA LEU A 55 3.76 -5.16 3.99
C LEU A 55 4.48 -5.88 5.13
N ALA A 56 4.02 -5.75 6.38
CA ALA A 56 4.75 -6.18 7.57
C ALA A 56 5.11 -7.68 7.53
N ASN A 57 4.19 -8.53 7.10
CA ASN A 57 4.38 -9.99 7.00
C ASN A 57 4.94 -10.44 5.64
N ARG A 58 5.47 -9.54 4.82
CA ARG A 58 6.02 -9.85 3.49
C ARG A 58 5.05 -10.66 2.62
N PRO A 59 3.81 -10.20 2.42
CA PRO A 59 2.84 -10.94 1.64
C PRO A 59 3.27 -10.98 0.17
N PRO A 60 2.98 -12.08 -0.55
CA PRO A 60 3.21 -12.12 -2.00
C PRO A 60 2.21 -11.24 -2.77
N VAL A 61 1.06 -10.96 -2.19
CA VAL A 61 -0.02 -10.14 -2.80
C VAL A 61 -0.63 -9.20 -1.76
N ILE A 62 -0.87 -7.97 -2.15
CA ILE A 62 -1.68 -6.98 -1.41
C ILE A 62 -2.94 -6.70 -2.21
N LEU A 63 -4.08 -6.70 -1.52
CA LEU A 63 -5.37 -6.28 -2.06
C LEU A 63 -5.70 -4.89 -1.51
N ALA A 64 -5.91 -3.94 -2.38
CA ALA A 64 -6.27 -2.57 -2.02
C ALA A 64 -7.65 -2.24 -2.62
N ASP A 65 -8.60 -1.97 -1.76
CA ASP A 65 -9.96 -1.58 -2.14
C ASP A 65 -10.11 -0.07 -1.99
N GLU A 66 -10.35 0.61 -3.12
CA GLU A 66 -10.50 2.07 -3.23
C GLU A 66 -9.43 2.87 -2.44
N PRO A 67 -8.12 2.59 -2.64
CA PRO A 67 -7.06 3.16 -1.79
C PRO A 67 -6.93 4.68 -1.91
N THR A 68 -7.57 5.30 -2.90
CA THR A 68 -7.49 6.74 -3.18
C THR A 68 -8.82 7.47 -3.03
N ALA A 69 -9.91 6.79 -2.67
CA ALA A 69 -11.26 7.34 -2.64
C ALA A 69 -11.41 8.68 -1.88
N PRO A 70 -10.78 8.88 -0.69
CA PRO A 70 -10.93 10.14 0.04
C PRO A 70 -9.96 11.24 -0.40
N LEU A 71 -9.17 11.02 -1.49
CA LEU A 71 -8.05 11.88 -1.85
C LEU A 71 -8.36 12.72 -3.09
N ASP A 72 -7.79 13.93 -3.15
CA ASP A 72 -7.67 14.68 -4.39
C ASP A 72 -6.70 13.98 -5.37
N SER A 73 -6.71 14.43 -6.63
CA SER A 73 -5.95 13.77 -7.71
C SER A 73 -4.44 13.72 -7.45
N GLU A 74 -3.85 14.76 -6.89
CA GLU A 74 -2.41 14.84 -6.63
C GLU A 74 -1.99 13.84 -5.55
N ARG A 75 -2.76 13.80 -4.46
CA ARG A 75 -2.53 12.84 -3.36
C ARG A 75 -2.81 11.40 -3.78
N ALA A 76 -3.83 11.19 -4.62
CA ALA A 76 -4.14 9.87 -5.18
C ALA A 76 -2.96 9.32 -5.99
N LEU A 77 -2.41 10.10 -6.90
CA LEU A 77 -1.21 9.73 -7.68
C LEU A 77 0.01 9.50 -6.78
N GLY A 78 0.17 10.30 -5.73
CA GLY A 78 1.23 10.11 -4.73
C GLY A 78 1.11 8.76 -4.01
N VAL A 79 -0.09 8.35 -3.61
CA VAL A 79 -0.33 7.03 -2.99
C VAL A 79 -0.04 5.91 -3.97
N MET A 80 -0.47 6.04 -5.24
CA MET A 80 -0.18 5.03 -6.27
C MET A 80 1.32 4.89 -6.52
N GLY A 81 2.07 5.98 -6.58
CA GLY A 81 3.54 5.96 -6.69
C GLY A 81 4.20 5.21 -5.52
N ILE A 82 3.75 5.46 -4.29
CA ILE A 82 4.24 4.74 -3.11
C ILE A 82 3.94 3.23 -3.22
N LEU A 83 2.74 2.85 -3.63
CA LEU A 83 2.37 1.45 -3.80
C LEU A 83 3.21 0.77 -4.88
N GLU A 84 3.46 1.45 -6.00
CA GLU A 84 4.32 0.94 -7.08
C GLU A 84 5.77 0.72 -6.61
N ASP A 85 6.35 1.71 -5.92
CA ASP A 85 7.71 1.62 -5.36
C ASP A 85 7.82 0.46 -4.36
N MET A 86 6.83 0.31 -3.48
CA MET A 86 6.79 -0.77 -2.50
C MET A 86 6.61 -2.14 -3.17
N ALA A 87 5.79 -2.23 -4.21
CA ALA A 87 5.63 -3.46 -5.00
C ALA A 87 6.97 -3.92 -5.60
N GLY A 88 7.72 -3.00 -6.18
CA GLY A 88 9.04 -3.26 -6.75
C GLY A 88 10.06 -3.64 -5.67
N GLN A 89 10.17 -2.84 -4.61
CA GLN A 89 11.16 -3.04 -3.54
C GLN A 89 10.96 -4.35 -2.78
N TYR A 90 9.71 -4.72 -2.51
CA TYR A 90 9.38 -5.89 -1.70
C TYR A 90 8.94 -7.11 -2.52
N ARG A 91 8.94 -7.00 -3.85
CA ARG A 91 8.49 -8.06 -4.79
C ARG A 91 7.10 -8.58 -4.45
N THR A 92 6.20 -7.67 -4.15
CA THR A 92 4.80 -7.94 -3.80
C THR A 92 3.92 -7.52 -4.96
N ALA A 93 3.02 -8.40 -5.41
CA ALA A 93 2.00 -8.01 -6.37
C ALA A 93 0.93 -7.16 -5.66
N ILE A 94 0.46 -6.09 -6.30
CA ILE A 94 -0.63 -5.27 -5.76
C ILE A 94 -1.80 -5.31 -6.72
N VAL A 95 -2.95 -5.70 -6.21
CA VAL A 95 -4.23 -5.69 -6.92
C VAL A 95 -5.08 -4.57 -6.32
N VAL A 96 -5.47 -3.62 -7.15
CA VAL A 96 -6.27 -2.47 -6.75
C VAL A 96 -7.65 -2.57 -7.36
N VAL A 97 -8.68 -2.44 -6.54
CA VAL A 97 -10.06 -2.23 -6.99
C VAL A 97 -10.35 -0.75 -6.90
N THR A 98 -10.76 -0.14 -7.98
CA THR A 98 -11.08 1.29 -8.03
C THR A 98 -12.02 1.63 -9.18
N HIS A 99 -12.74 2.73 -9.03
CA HIS A 99 -13.48 3.38 -10.11
C HIS A 99 -12.89 4.76 -10.48
N ASP A 100 -11.75 5.14 -9.87
CA ASP A 100 -11.08 6.42 -10.16
C ASP A 100 -10.31 6.36 -11.47
N GLU A 101 -10.88 6.94 -12.53
CA GLU A 101 -10.29 6.98 -13.86
C GLU A 101 -8.92 7.69 -13.90
N LYS A 102 -8.59 8.52 -12.91
CA LYS A 102 -7.33 9.26 -12.88
C LYS A 102 -6.13 8.39 -12.57
N ILE A 103 -6.33 7.33 -11.78
CA ILE A 103 -5.25 6.40 -11.42
C ILE A 103 -5.16 5.20 -12.36
N ILE A 104 -6.21 4.91 -13.15
CA ILE A 104 -6.23 3.79 -14.09
C ILE A 104 -4.99 3.77 -15.00
N PRO A 105 -4.51 4.89 -15.59
CA PRO A 105 -3.34 4.88 -16.45
C PRO A 105 -2.03 4.47 -15.77
N THR A 106 -1.97 4.44 -14.44
CA THR A 106 -0.76 4.03 -13.70
C THR A 106 -0.56 2.52 -13.64
N PHE A 107 -1.61 1.74 -13.93
CA PHE A 107 -1.54 0.28 -13.85
C PHE A 107 -0.93 -0.34 -15.10
N LYS A 108 -0.20 -1.46 -14.90
CA LYS A 108 0.36 -2.28 -15.98
C LYS A 108 -0.68 -3.18 -16.64
N ARG A 109 -1.63 -3.67 -15.85
CA ARG A 109 -2.73 -4.55 -16.28
C ARG A 109 -4.02 -4.05 -15.69
N ILE A 110 -5.05 -4.00 -16.51
CA ILE A 110 -6.38 -3.52 -16.13
C ILE A 110 -7.38 -4.62 -16.45
N TYR A 111 -8.21 -4.94 -15.48
CA TYR A 111 -9.33 -5.87 -15.64
C TYR A 111 -10.63 -5.11 -15.46
N ARG A 112 -11.36 -4.91 -16.54
CA ARG A 112 -12.71 -4.31 -16.47
C ARG A 112 -13.73 -5.41 -16.22
N ILE A 113 -14.55 -5.22 -15.20
CA ILE A 113 -15.64 -6.14 -14.85
C ILE A 113 -16.95 -5.43 -15.18
N ARG A 114 -17.74 -6.01 -16.07
CA ARG A 114 -19.07 -5.52 -16.42
C ARG A 114 -20.00 -6.72 -16.64
N ASP A 115 -21.18 -6.69 -16.03
CA ASP A 115 -22.23 -7.72 -16.16
C ASP A 115 -21.69 -9.16 -15.95
N GLY A 116 -20.82 -9.33 -14.93
CA GLY A 116 -20.23 -10.64 -14.59
C GLY A 116 -19.16 -11.13 -15.58
N ARG A 117 -18.74 -10.30 -16.54
CA ARG A 117 -17.67 -10.62 -17.49
C ARG A 117 -16.43 -9.77 -17.20
N THR A 118 -15.28 -10.38 -17.35
CA THR A 118 -13.98 -9.73 -17.15
C THR A 118 -13.28 -9.59 -18.51
N VAL A 119 -12.79 -8.40 -18.81
CA VAL A 119 -11.97 -8.11 -19.99
C VAL A 119 -10.62 -7.55 -19.51
N GLU A 120 -9.54 -8.12 -20.00
CA GLU A 120 -8.18 -7.64 -19.72
C GLU A 120 -7.76 -6.61 -20.77
N GLU A 121 -7.20 -5.49 -20.31
CA GLU A 121 -6.59 -4.46 -21.13
C GLU A 121 -5.14 -4.23 -20.68
N ALA A 122 -4.24 -3.97 -21.63
CA ALA A 122 -2.89 -3.52 -21.30
C ALA A 122 -2.94 -2.11 -20.72
N GLY A 123 -2.34 -1.93 -19.54
CA GLY A 123 -2.18 -0.61 -18.94
C GLY A 123 -0.98 0.14 -19.53
N ALA A 124 -0.96 1.46 -19.38
CA ALA A 124 0.16 2.32 -19.77
C ALA A 124 1.28 2.39 -18.70
N GLY A 125 1.10 1.74 -17.56
CA GLY A 125 2.07 1.74 -16.46
C GLY A 125 3.43 1.18 -16.86
N ARG A 126 4.51 1.69 -16.24
CA ARG A 126 5.89 1.26 -16.55
C ARG A 126 6.06 -0.24 -16.36
N ALA A 127 6.63 -0.92 -17.36
CA ALA A 127 7.20 -2.24 -17.16
C ALA A 127 8.40 -2.11 -16.20
N LEU A 128 8.46 -2.97 -15.20
CA LEU A 128 9.64 -3.12 -14.33
C LEU A 128 10.80 -3.71 -15.13
#